data_48ce59969d0efcd2395794b625f30329
#
_entry.id   48ce59969d0efcd2395794b625f30329
#
_cell.length_a   1.000
_cell.length_b   1.000
_cell.length_c   1.000
_cell.angle_alpha   90.00
_cell.angle_beta   90.00
_cell.angle_gamma   90.00
#
_symmetry.space_group_name_H-M   'P 1'
#
loop_
_entity.id
_entity.type
_entity.pdbx_description
1 polymer ?
#
loop_
_entity_poly.entity_id
_entity_poly.type
_entity_poly.pdbx_seq_one_letter_code
_entity_poly.pdbx_strand_id
1 'polypeptide(L)'
;MTRCYWMAPAAALLVACGSAPDDSAVATAELGTAEQQCMDRGAMKVALGRHIFFDTNLSEPPGQSCASCHAPEVGFTAPDSEVNAAGAVMPGALPGRSGNRKPPSAAYATPSPLLHYDGAEGLFIGGVFWDGRATGWRLGSPTAEQALGPFLNPLEQNLPSKEEAIRRICQGRYGSMFRRVWGASACKPENTESAYDAVGLSIAAFEGSPQVNQYSSKFDFFLQGKAKLTVQEEAGFDVFQNKGQCALCHVLEPADRPLFTDNTFDNLGVPKNPQNPFYGQTQFNSAGADWVDVGLGGFLATTEYAALAPENTGKQRVPTLRNVDKRPYPGFVKAYSHNGVFKSLKQIVHFYNTRDMLGTCAADFAGEMGETCWPAPEVAENVNTDELGDLGLSEEEEDALVAFLGTLSDGWKRR
;
A
#
# COMPACT_ATOMS: atom_id res chain seq x y z
N MET A 1 -15.60 -23.08 18.72
CA MET A 1 -14.83 -22.29 17.72
C MET A 1 -13.71 -21.59 18.48
N THR A 2 -12.51 -22.14 18.44
CA THR A 2 -11.34 -21.61 19.15
C THR A 2 -10.78 -20.44 18.33
N ARG A 3 -10.80 -19.24 18.89
CA ARG A 3 -10.20 -18.04 18.24
C ARG A 3 -8.70 -18.07 18.48
N CYS A 4 -7.89 -18.12 17.41
CA CYS A 4 -6.45 -17.93 17.49
C CYS A 4 -6.15 -16.42 17.59
N TYR A 5 -5.78 -15.96 18.78
CA TYR A 5 -5.25 -14.62 19.01
C TYR A 5 -3.73 -14.66 18.98
N TRP A 6 -3.10 -13.68 18.38
CA TRP A 6 -1.67 -13.44 18.50
C TRP A 6 -1.37 -12.93 19.92
N MET A 7 -0.67 -13.71 20.73
CA MET A 7 -0.15 -13.28 22.03
C MET A 7 1.36 -13.03 21.92
N ALA A 8 1.78 -11.86 22.38
CA ALA A 8 3.17 -11.54 22.67
C ALA A 8 3.68 -12.39 23.84
N PRO A 9 4.98 -12.67 23.98
CA PRO A 9 5.51 -13.55 25.01
C PRO A 9 5.42 -12.88 26.39
N ALA A 10 4.63 -13.46 27.28
CA ALA A 10 4.63 -13.13 28.71
C ALA A 10 5.63 -14.03 29.47
N ALA A 11 6.35 -13.38 30.37
CA ALA A 11 7.40 -13.96 31.18
C ALA A 11 6.89 -15.08 32.11
N ALA A 12 7.72 -16.13 32.29
CA ALA A 12 7.48 -17.25 33.14
C ALA A 12 7.54 -16.87 34.63
N LEU A 13 6.50 -17.20 35.39
CA LEU A 13 6.53 -17.29 36.86
C LEU A 13 6.61 -18.77 37.26
N LEU A 14 7.71 -19.12 37.87
CA LEU A 14 7.91 -20.42 38.55
C LEU A 14 7.06 -20.46 39.82
N VAL A 15 6.20 -21.46 39.95
CA VAL A 15 5.64 -21.91 41.23
C VAL A 15 5.88 -23.41 41.37
N ALA A 16 6.44 -23.78 42.50
CA ALA A 16 6.91 -25.13 42.81
C ALA A 16 5.84 -26.03 43.46
N CYS A 17 5.87 -27.30 43.05
CA CYS A 17 5.56 -28.54 43.74
C CYS A 17 4.25 -28.75 44.51
N GLY A 18 3.46 -29.66 43.97
CA GLY A 18 2.51 -30.50 44.66
C GLY A 18 2.11 -31.67 43.75
N SER A 19 2.48 -32.88 44.09
CA SER A 19 2.28 -34.11 43.34
C SER A 19 0.82 -34.55 43.30
N ALA A 20 0.21 -34.55 42.10
CA ALA A 20 -1.00 -35.29 41.78
C ALA A 20 -0.81 -35.95 40.40
N PRO A 21 -1.52 -37.06 40.03
CA PRO A 21 -1.15 -37.85 38.88
C PRO A 21 -1.45 -37.17 37.56
N ASP A 22 -0.64 -37.45 36.65
CA ASP A 22 -0.29 -37.08 35.30
C ASP A 22 -1.43 -36.81 34.28
N ASP A 23 -2.23 -35.76 34.52
CA ASP A 23 -3.10 -35.16 33.49
C ASP A 23 -2.39 -34.03 32.69
N SER A 24 -1.17 -33.66 33.11
CA SER A 24 -0.42 -32.56 32.49
C SER A 24 0.18 -32.93 31.13
N ALA A 25 0.51 -34.20 30.89
CA ALA A 25 1.10 -34.67 29.66
C ALA A 25 0.05 -34.73 28.52
N VAL A 26 -1.21 -35.06 28.81
CA VAL A 26 -2.29 -35.07 27.84
C VAL A 26 -2.68 -33.62 27.47
N ALA A 27 -2.78 -32.73 28.46
CA ALA A 27 -3.11 -31.32 28.21
C ALA A 27 -2.00 -30.58 27.42
N THR A 28 -0.71 -30.89 27.71
CA THR A 28 0.41 -30.31 26.92
C THR A 28 0.50 -30.89 25.50
N ALA A 29 0.19 -32.18 25.32
CA ALA A 29 0.13 -32.80 23.98
C ALA A 29 -1.06 -32.26 23.15
N GLU A 30 -2.23 -32.04 23.77
CA GLU A 30 -3.40 -31.42 23.09
C GLU A 30 -3.17 -29.94 22.78
N LEU A 31 -2.51 -29.17 23.62
CA LEU A 31 -2.10 -27.80 23.37
C LEU A 31 -1.09 -27.73 22.21
N GLY A 32 -0.08 -28.61 22.20
CA GLY A 32 0.90 -28.70 21.11
C GLY A 32 0.26 -29.07 19.76
N THR A 33 -0.72 -29.95 19.75
CA THR A 33 -1.47 -30.30 18.51
C THR A 33 -2.38 -29.17 18.04
N ALA A 34 -3.00 -28.43 18.95
CA ALA A 34 -3.85 -27.28 18.61
C ALA A 34 -3.03 -26.11 18.08
N GLU A 35 -1.87 -25.81 18.66
CA GLU A 35 -0.94 -24.82 18.16
C GLU A 35 -0.40 -25.18 16.78
N GLN A 36 0.00 -26.43 16.57
CA GLN A 36 0.48 -26.91 15.28
C GLN A 36 -0.62 -26.81 14.21
N GLN A 37 -1.87 -27.19 14.51
CA GLN A 37 -3.01 -27.04 13.60
C GLN A 37 -3.32 -25.57 13.30
N CYS A 38 -3.11 -24.66 14.27
CA CYS A 38 -3.30 -23.23 14.09
C CYS A 38 -2.21 -22.65 13.16
N MET A 39 -0.95 -23.02 13.37
CA MET A 39 0.19 -22.63 12.52
C MET A 39 0.01 -23.18 11.09
N ASP A 40 -0.37 -24.43 10.92
CA ASP A 40 -0.63 -25.05 9.63
C ASP A 40 -1.77 -24.37 8.89
N ARG A 41 -2.83 -23.96 9.60
CA ARG A 41 -3.94 -23.21 9.01
C ARG A 41 -3.51 -21.79 8.62
N GLY A 42 -2.68 -21.13 9.42
CA GLY A 42 -2.08 -19.83 9.10
C GLY A 42 -1.25 -19.90 7.82
N ALA A 43 -0.36 -20.87 7.71
CA ALA A 43 0.46 -21.10 6.52
C ALA A 43 -0.39 -21.41 5.28
N MET A 44 -1.46 -22.23 5.44
CA MET A 44 -2.40 -22.51 4.34
C MET A 44 -3.18 -21.25 3.93
N LYS A 45 -3.54 -20.38 4.87
CA LYS A 45 -4.22 -19.12 4.57
C LYS A 45 -3.32 -18.20 3.73
N VAL A 46 -2.04 -18.09 4.08
CA VAL A 46 -1.03 -17.35 3.28
C VAL A 46 -0.90 -17.95 1.89
N ALA A 47 -0.77 -19.27 1.77
CA ALA A 47 -0.68 -19.96 0.49
C ALA A 47 -1.94 -19.76 -0.37
N LEU A 48 -3.12 -19.81 0.25
CA LEU A 48 -4.40 -19.52 -0.40
C LEU A 48 -4.45 -18.08 -0.91
N GLY A 49 -4.10 -17.11 -0.07
CA GLY A 49 -4.04 -15.70 -0.45
C GLY A 49 -3.11 -15.47 -1.64
N ARG A 50 -1.95 -16.12 -1.64
CA ARG A 50 -1.02 -16.09 -2.78
C ARG A 50 -1.66 -16.65 -4.05
N HIS A 51 -2.35 -17.78 -3.99
CA HIS A 51 -3.04 -18.33 -5.16
C HIS A 51 -4.09 -17.37 -5.72
N ILE A 52 -4.87 -16.75 -4.85
CA ILE A 52 -5.89 -15.77 -5.25
C ILE A 52 -5.26 -14.53 -5.86
N PHE A 53 -4.21 -13.98 -5.24
CA PHE A 53 -3.51 -12.77 -5.68
C PHE A 53 -2.94 -12.88 -7.12
N PHE A 54 -2.54 -14.09 -7.53
CA PHE A 54 -1.99 -14.35 -8.86
C PHE A 54 -2.99 -15.02 -9.84
N ASP A 55 -4.26 -15.16 -9.46
CA ASP A 55 -5.23 -15.87 -10.30
C ASP A 55 -5.87 -14.97 -11.34
N THR A 56 -5.46 -15.14 -12.58
CA THR A 56 -5.99 -14.40 -13.75
C THR A 56 -7.40 -14.82 -14.16
N ASN A 57 -7.99 -15.88 -13.55
CA ASN A 57 -9.38 -16.25 -13.79
C ASN A 57 -10.36 -15.41 -12.95
N LEU A 58 -9.87 -14.56 -12.06
CA LEU A 58 -10.69 -13.72 -11.19
C LEU A 58 -10.97 -12.33 -11.80
N SER A 59 -11.01 -12.24 -13.11
CA SER A 59 -11.45 -11.06 -13.86
C SER A 59 -12.41 -11.42 -14.99
N GLU A 60 -13.16 -10.43 -15.50
CA GLU A 60 -14.08 -10.62 -16.65
C GLU A 60 -13.79 -9.56 -17.73
N PRO A 61 -13.24 -9.95 -18.90
CA PRO A 61 -12.81 -11.33 -19.25
C PRO A 61 -11.63 -11.79 -18.40
N PRO A 62 -11.37 -13.13 -18.32
CA PRO A 62 -10.18 -13.64 -17.66
C PRO A 62 -8.88 -13.11 -18.28
N GLY A 63 -7.87 -12.88 -17.44
CA GLY A 63 -6.57 -12.37 -17.89
C GLY A 63 -5.89 -11.41 -16.90
N GLN A 64 -6.66 -10.82 -15.98
CA GLN A 64 -6.14 -9.90 -14.98
C GLN A 64 -6.20 -10.50 -13.57
N SER A 65 -5.18 -10.23 -12.77
CA SER A 65 -5.09 -10.59 -11.35
C SER A 65 -4.62 -9.39 -10.53
N CYS A 66 -4.57 -9.50 -9.21
CA CYS A 66 -3.97 -8.45 -8.35
C CYS A 66 -2.52 -8.16 -8.77
N ALA A 67 -1.75 -9.21 -9.11
CA ALA A 67 -0.37 -9.08 -9.57
C ALA A 67 -0.22 -8.33 -10.90
N SER A 68 -1.27 -8.22 -11.72
CA SER A 68 -1.25 -7.45 -12.96
C SER A 68 -1.05 -5.94 -12.72
N CYS A 69 -1.46 -5.45 -11.53
CA CYS A 69 -1.28 -4.07 -11.12
C CYS A 69 -0.32 -3.91 -9.93
N HIS A 70 -0.02 -5.02 -9.20
CA HIS A 70 0.82 -5.04 -8.01
C HIS A 70 1.90 -6.13 -8.14
N ALA A 71 2.89 -5.91 -9.00
CA ALA A 71 3.89 -6.93 -9.31
C ALA A 71 5.09 -6.94 -8.33
N PRO A 72 5.55 -8.13 -7.90
CA PRO A 72 6.64 -8.28 -6.93
C PRO A 72 7.97 -7.63 -7.35
N GLU A 73 8.30 -7.70 -8.65
CA GLU A 73 9.57 -7.21 -9.20
C GLU A 73 9.72 -5.69 -9.13
N VAL A 74 8.63 -4.97 -8.96
CA VAL A 74 8.61 -3.51 -8.81
C VAL A 74 8.18 -3.05 -7.40
N GLY A 75 8.17 -3.98 -6.41
CA GLY A 75 7.76 -3.68 -5.05
C GLY A 75 6.24 -3.68 -4.87
N PHE A 76 5.53 -4.58 -5.55
CA PHE A 76 4.07 -4.74 -5.48
C PHE A 76 3.28 -3.49 -5.86
N THR A 77 3.74 -2.78 -6.87
CA THR A 77 3.05 -1.64 -7.51
C THR A 77 3.00 -1.84 -9.04
N ALA A 78 2.75 -0.78 -9.81
CA ALA A 78 2.56 -0.80 -11.26
C ALA A 78 3.79 -1.37 -12.04
N PRO A 79 3.64 -2.50 -12.76
CA PRO A 79 4.77 -3.20 -13.40
C PRO A 79 5.10 -2.72 -14.82
N ASP A 80 4.28 -1.89 -15.44
CA ASP A 80 4.45 -1.50 -16.84
C ASP A 80 5.15 -0.15 -16.96
N SER A 81 6.35 -0.15 -17.56
CA SER A 81 7.18 1.05 -17.73
C SER A 81 6.55 2.08 -18.67
N GLU A 82 5.85 1.64 -19.73
CA GLU A 82 5.22 2.54 -20.71
C GLU A 82 3.98 3.19 -20.12
N VAL A 83 3.16 2.39 -19.40
CA VAL A 83 2.02 2.91 -18.65
C VAL A 83 2.48 3.91 -17.58
N ASN A 84 3.56 3.60 -16.86
CA ASN A 84 4.13 4.51 -15.85
C ASN A 84 4.66 5.81 -16.48
N ALA A 85 5.29 5.73 -17.65
CA ALA A 85 5.78 6.90 -18.38
C ALA A 85 4.66 7.81 -18.86
N ALA A 86 3.47 7.26 -19.12
CA ALA A 86 2.26 7.98 -19.52
C ALA A 86 1.37 8.32 -18.30
N GLY A 87 0.15 7.82 -18.28
CA GLY A 87 -0.86 8.14 -17.25
C GLY A 87 -0.64 7.50 -15.88
N ALA A 88 0.26 6.51 -15.76
CA ALA A 88 0.60 5.76 -14.57
C ALA A 88 -0.57 5.01 -13.90
N VAL A 89 -1.68 4.86 -14.59
CA VAL A 89 -2.87 4.12 -14.14
C VAL A 89 -2.98 2.84 -14.95
N MET A 90 -3.02 1.71 -14.26
CA MET A 90 -3.02 0.40 -14.90
C MET A 90 -4.35 0.16 -15.65
N PRO A 91 -4.31 -0.47 -16.83
CA PRO A 91 -5.51 -0.85 -17.54
C PRO A 91 -6.31 -1.91 -16.76
N GLY A 92 -7.64 -1.84 -16.86
CA GLY A 92 -8.54 -2.86 -16.34
C GLY A 92 -8.65 -4.09 -17.25
N ALA A 93 -9.48 -5.06 -16.85
CA ALA A 93 -9.71 -6.28 -17.63
C ALA A 93 -10.38 -6.01 -18.99
N LEU A 94 -11.14 -4.94 -19.10
CA LEU A 94 -11.77 -4.52 -20.34
C LEU A 94 -10.92 -3.44 -21.04
N PRO A 95 -10.68 -3.57 -22.34
CA PRO A 95 -9.95 -2.57 -23.11
C PRO A 95 -10.55 -1.16 -22.96
N GLY A 96 -9.69 -0.14 -22.83
CA GLY A 96 -10.11 1.24 -22.68
C GLY A 96 -10.63 1.61 -21.29
N ARG A 97 -10.59 0.69 -20.34
CA ARG A 97 -10.90 0.96 -18.93
C ARG A 97 -9.63 0.99 -18.08
N SER A 98 -9.59 1.87 -17.12
CA SER A 98 -8.52 1.99 -16.13
C SER A 98 -9.05 2.65 -14.87
N GLY A 99 -8.41 2.41 -13.73
CA GLY A 99 -8.70 3.15 -12.50
C GLY A 99 -8.40 4.65 -12.65
N ASN A 100 -8.54 5.38 -11.56
CA ASN A 100 -8.29 6.83 -11.52
C ASN A 100 -6.96 7.21 -10.86
N ARG A 101 -6.32 6.27 -10.17
CA ARG A 101 -5.08 6.48 -9.42
C ARG A 101 -4.03 5.44 -9.74
N LYS A 102 -2.78 5.80 -9.56
CA LYS A 102 -1.66 4.87 -9.59
C LYS A 102 -1.81 3.82 -8.50
N PRO A 103 -1.57 2.51 -8.78
CA PRO A 103 -1.55 1.48 -7.75
C PRO A 103 -0.53 1.79 -6.66
N PRO A 104 -0.93 1.95 -5.37
CA PRO A 104 0.01 2.01 -4.27
C PRO A 104 0.73 0.66 -4.10
N SER A 105 1.82 0.63 -3.32
CA SER A 105 2.43 -0.66 -2.97
C SER A 105 1.50 -1.50 -2.10
N ALA A 106 1.28 -2.77 -2.45
CA ALA A 106 0.64 -3.74 -1.57
C ALA A 106 1.64 -4.31 -0.54
N ALA A 107 2.97 -4.18 -0.77
CA ALA A 107 3.96 -4.52 0.23
C ALA A 107 3.96 -3.50 1.37
N TYR A 108 4.15 -4.01 2.58
CA TYR A 108 4.19 -3.22 3.82
C TYR A 108 2.90 -2.42 4.12
N ALA A 109 1.77 -2.78 3.50
CA ALA A 109 0.48 -2.15 3.72
C ALA A 109 -0.27 -2.73 4.94
N THR A 110 -0.03 -4.00 5.26
CA THR A 110 -0.75 -4.72 6.34
C THR A 110 -0.56 -4.18 7.75
N PRO A 111 0.56 -3.51 8.12
CA PRO A 111 0.68 -2.85 9.42
C PRO A 111 -0.17 -1.59 9.58
N SER A 112 -0.81 -1.09 8.52
CA SER A 112 -1.68 0.09 8.63
C SER A 112 -2.77 -0.13 9.68
N PRO A 113 -2.94 0.81 10.65
CA PRO A 113 -4.02 0.71 11.63
C PRO A 113 -5.39 0.90 10.98
N LEU A 114 -6.45 0.60 11.71
CA LEU A 114 -7.81 0.96 11.31
C LEU A 114 -7.88 2.48 11.16
N LEU A 115 -8.61 2.95 10.15
CA LEU A 115 -8.80 4.40 10.00
C LEU A 115 -9.49 4.96 11.25
N HIS A 116 -8.88 5.96 11.85
CA HIS A 116 -9.43 6.67 13.00
C HIS A 116 -9.01 8.13 12.98
N TYR A 117 -9.77 8.95 13.68
CA TYR A 117 -9.42 10.36 13.93
C TYR A 117 -8.73 10.47 15.28
N ASP A 118 -7.50 10.99 15.28
CA ASP A 118 -6.80 11.39 16.50
C ASP A 118 -7.17 12.83 16.83
N GLY A 119 -8.05 12.99 17.82
CA GLY A 119 -8.53 14.31 18.22
C GLY A 119 -7.51 15.16 18.97
N ALA A 120 -6.39 14.61 19.41
CA ALA A 120 -5.32 15.36 20.05
C ALA A 120 -4.44 16.06 19.00
N GLU A 121 -4.15 15.36 17.92
CA GLU A 121 -3.33 15.87 16.80
C GLU A 121 -4.19 16.51 15.68
N GLY A 122 -5.51 16.26 15.68
CA GLY A 122 -6.40 16.75 14.61
C GLY A 122 -6.22 16.03 13.27
N LEU A 123 -5.74 14.79 13.29
CA LEU A 123 -5.34 14.05 12.10
C LEU A 123 -6.10 12.74 11.95
N PHE A 124 -6.30 12.30 10.72
CA PHE A 124 -6.72 10.94 10.41
C PHE A 124 -5.48 10.04 10.22
N ILE A 125 -5.55 8.84 10.79
CA ILE A 125 -4.47 7.86 10.76
C ILE A 125 -5.03 6.51 10.33
N GLY A 126 -4.31 5.80 9.45
CA GLY A 126 -4.66 4.43 9.08
C GLY A 126 -5.51 4.30 7.83
N GLY A 127 -6.20 3.16 7.70
CA GLY A 127 -6.83 2.82 6.45
C GLY A 127 -5.82 2.55 5.32
N VAL A 128 -6.31 2.09 4.17
CA VAL A 128 -5.51 1.96 2.95
C VAL A 128 -6.31 2.47 1.75
N PHE A 129 -5.76 2.42 0.53
CA PHE A 129 -5.98 3.31 -0.60
C PHE A 129 -5.42 4.71 -0.32
N TRP A 130 -5.27 5.51 -1.38
CA TRP A 130 -4.77 6.87 -1.27
C TRP A 130 -5.69 7.79 -0.44
N ASP A 131 -6.99 7.52 -0.42
CA ASP A 131 -8.03 8.26 0.29
C ASP A 131 -8.52 7.61 1.59
N GLY A 132 -7.88 6.52 2.04
CA GLY A 132 -8.21 5.86 3.31
C GLY A 132 -9.53 5.08 3.34
N ARG A 133 -10.29 5.00 2.24
CA ARG A 133 -11.65 4.42 2.20
C ARG A 133 -11.74 2.94 2.55
N ALA A 134 -10.66 2.17 2.45
CA ALA A 134 -10.58 0.84 3.05
C ALA A 134 -10.16 0.98 4.51
N THR A 135 -11.13 1.21 5.36
CA THR A 135 -10.96 1.64 6.74
C THR A 135 -10.53 0.54 7.68
N GLY A 136 -10.88 -0.70 7.37
CA GLY A 136 -10.72 -1.85 8.25
C GLY A 136 -11.82 -1.99 9.31
N TRP A 137 -12.82 -1.12 9.34
CA TRP A 137 -13.85 -1.10 10.38
C TRP A 137 -14.69 -2.38 10.40
N ARG A 138 -14.93 -2.98 9.24
CA ARG A 138 -15.80 -4.17 9.11
C ARG A 138 -15.05 -5.47 9.36
N LEU A 139 -13.82 -5.61 8.82
CA LEU A 139 -13.05 -6.85 8.87
C LEU A 139 -11.91 -6.82 9.91
N GLY A 140 -11.69 -5.70 10.57
CA GLY A 140 -10.56 -5.51 11.48
C GLY A 140 -9.20 -5.45 10.74
N SER A 141 -9.22 -5.21 9.42
CA SER A 141 -8.03 -5.16 8.57
C SER A 141 -8.30 -4.30 7.34
N PRO A 142 -7.64 -3.13 7.22
CA PRO A 142 -7.76 -2.26 6.05
C PRO A 142 -7.38 -2.97 4.74
N THR A 143 -6.30 -3.76 4.76
CA THR A 143 -5.84 -4.49 3.57
C THR A 143 -6.81 -5.60 3.15
N ALA A 144 -7.47 -6.28 4.10
CA ALA A 144 -8.49 -7.27 3.75
C ALA A 144 -9.72 -6.63 3.10
N GLU A 145 -10.15 -5.46 3.57
CA GLU A 145 -11.25 -4.72 2.96
C GLU A 145 -10.87 -4.17 1.58
N GLN A 146 -9.63 -3.63 1.45
CA GLN A 146 -9.11 -3.16 0.18
C GLN A 146 -9.12 -4.26 -0.89
N ALA A 147 -8.64 -5.47 -0.54
CA ALA A 147 -8.48 -6.58 -1.46
C ALA A 147 -9.81 -7.06 -2.09
N LEU A 148 -10.95 -6.72 -1.49
CA LEU A 148 -12.28 -7.05 -2.03
C LEU A 148 -12.75 -6.09 -3.14
N GLY A 149 -12.25 -4.86 -3.16
CA GLY A 149 -12.70 -3.83 -4.10
C GLY A 149 -12.48 -4.17 -5.57
N PRO A 150 -11.26 -4.54 -5.99
CA PRO A 150 -10.89 -4.73 -7.39
C PRO A 150 -11.71 -5.77 -8.15
N PHE A 151 -12.14 -6.86 -7.49
CA PHE A 151 -12.88 -7.94 -8.14
C PHE A 151 -14.15 -7.45 -8.85
N LEU A 152 -14.91 -6.59 -8.19
CA LEU A 152 -16.20 -6.10 -8.70
C LEU A 152 -16.09 -4.72 -9.38
N ASN A 153 -14.93 -4.08 -9.29
CA ASN A 153 -14.72 -2.78 -9.90
C ASN A 153 -14.72 -2.92 -11.43
N PRO A 154 -15.65 -2.25 -12.14
CA PRO A 154 -15.73 -2.32 -13.60
C PRO A 154 -14.52 -1.71 -14.32
N LEU A 155 -13.72 -0.91 -13.62
CA LEU A 155 -12.47 -0.31 -14.13
C LEU A 155 -11.24 -1.18 -13.87
N GLU A 156 -11.39 -2.28 -13.11
CA GLU A 156 -10.32 -3.19 -12.73
C GLU A 156 -10.66 -4.62 -13.18
N GLN A 157 -10.96 -5.56 -12.27
CA GLN A 157 -11.21 -6.96 -12.62
C GLN A 157 -12.61 -7.25 -13.18
N ASN A 158 -13.59 -6.38 -12.96
CA ASN A 158 -14.90 -6.37 -13.63
C ASN A 158 -15.73 -7.66 -13.48
N LEU A 159 -15.58 -8.43 -12.38
CA LEU A 159 -16.48 -9.58 -12.13
C LEU A 159 -17.92 -9.08 -11.90
N PRO A 160 -18.92 -9.81 -12.39
CA PRO A 160 -20.31 -9.37 -12.31
C PRO A 160 -20.90 -9.42 -10.89
N SER A 161 -20.37 -10.27 -10.01
CA SER A 161 -20.87 -10.39 -8.64
C SER A 161 -19.92 -11.17 -7.73
N LYS A 162 -20.20 -11.12 -6.42
CA LYS A 162 -19.50 -11.89 -5.39
C LYS A 162 -19.70 -13.41 -5.59
N GLU A 163 -20.91 -13.81 -5.98
CA GLU A 163 -21.26 -15.20 -6.28
C GLU A 163 -20.35 -15.76 -7.37
N GLU A 164 -20.12 -14.99 -8.42
CA GLU A 164 -19.23 -15.41 -9.52
C GLU A 164 -17.79 -15.53 -9.05
N ALA A 165 -17.30 -14.58 -8.25
CA ALA A 165 -15.97 -14.66 -7.64
C ALA A 165 -15.81 -15.93 -6.80
N ILE A 166 -16.75 -16.20 -5.90
CA ILE A 166 -16.73 -17.40 -5.04
C ILE A 166 -16.89 -18.69 -5.86
N ARG A 167 -17.75 -18.69 -6.88
CA ARG A 167 -17.91 -19.84 -7.79
C ARG A 167 -16.57 -20.17 -8.46
N ARG A 168 -15.85 -19.18 -9.03
CA ARG A 168 -14.55 -19.39 -9.67
C ARG A 168 -13.50 -19.89 -8.69
N ILE A 169 -13.44 -19.36 -7.49
CA ILE A 169 -12.55 -19.81 -6.42
C ILE A 169 -12.84 -21.25 -6.01
N CYS A 170 -14.10 -21.57 -5.75
CA CYS A 170 -14.52 -22.87 -5.25
C CYS A 170 -14.41 -24.00 -6.29
N GLN A 171 -14.56 -23.68 -7.57
CA GLN A 171 -14.39 -24.61 -8.70
C GLN A 171 -12.95 -24.64 -9.23
N GLY A 172 -12.14 -23.64 -8.84
CA GLY A 172 -10.75 -23.53 -9.25
C GLY A 172 -9.81 -24.54 -8.57
N ARG A 173 -8.55 -24.56 -9.04
CA ARG A 173 -7.51 -25.51 -8.60
C ARG A 173 -7.21 -25.49 -7.09
N TYR A 174 -7.53 -24.40 -6.38
CA TYR A 174 -7.34 -24.26 -4.94
C TYR A 174 -8.64 -24.24 -4.11
N GLY A 175 -9.77 -24.59 -4.71
CA GLY A 175 -11.06 -24.63 -4.02
C GLY A 175 -11.13 -25.62 -2.86
N SER A 176 -10.36 -26.74 -2.93
CA SER A 176 -10.20 -27.66 -1.80
C SER A 176 -9.43 -27.02 -0.64
N MET A 177 -8.39 -26.21 -0.94
CA MET A 177 -7.64 -25.43 0.05
C MET A 177 -8.54 -24.36 0.69
N PHE A 178 -9.36 -23.66 -0.11
CA PHE A 178 -10.32 -22.68 0.39
C PHE A 178 -11.27 -23.30 1.42
N ARG A 179 -11.88 -24.48 1.10
CA ARG A 179 -12.74 -25.20 2.06
C ARG A 179 -11.99 -25.71 3.29
N ARG A 180 -10.74 -26.08 3.16
CA ARG A 180 -9.93 -26.51 4.32
C ARG A 180 -9.62 -25.36 5.28
N VAL A 181 -9.31 -24.17 4.76
CA VAL A 181 -9.02 -22.98 5.56
C VAL A 181 -10.28 -22.41 6.22
N TRP A 182 -11.37 -22.30 5.46
CA TRP A 182 -12.57 -21.54 5.85
C TRP A 182 -13.79 -22.41 6.21
N GLY A 183 -13.66 -23.70 6.08
CA GLY A 183 -14.71 -24.68 6.37
C GLY A 183 -15.38 -25.24 5.12
N ALA A 184 -15.90 -26.44 5.24
CA ALA A 184 -16.51 -27.17 4.12
C ALA A 184 -17.73 -26.43 3.51
N SER A 185 -18.42 -25.64 4.32
CA SER A 185 -19.60 -24.85 3.91
C SER A 185 -19.25 -23.52 3.22
N ALA A 186 -17.99 -23.10 3.21
CA ALA A 186 -17.59 -21.80 2.64
C ALA A 186 -17.96 -21.63 1.16
N CYS A 187 -18.11 -22.75 0.42
CA CYS A 187 -18.49 -22.72 -0.98
C CYS A 187 -20.01 -22.89 -1.23
N LYS A 188 -20.83 -22.85 -0.20
CA LYS A 188 -22.27 -22.91 -0.36
C LYS A 188 -22.86 -21.53 -0.70
N PRO A 189 -23.88 -21.43 -1.56
CA PRO A 189 -24.45 -20.15 -1.98
C PRO A 189 -24.90 -19.25 -0.82
N GLU A 190 -25.48 -19.83 0.22
CA GLU A 190 -25.93 -19.10 1.42
C GLU A 190 -24.81 -18.46 2.22
N ASN A 191 -23.55 -18.81 1.96
CA ASN A 191 -22.36 -18.28 2.64
C ASN A 191 -21.53 -17.32 1.76
N THR A 192 -22.05 -16.86 0.63
CA THR A 192 -21.32 -16.02 -0.32
C THR A 192 -20.69 -14.81 0.33
N GLU A 193 -21.39 -14.05 1.16
CA GLU A 193 -20.85 -12.85 1.83
C GLU A 193 -19.65 -13.20 2.73
N SER A 194 -19.81 -14.17 3.62
CA SER A 194 -18.70 -14.59 4.50
C SER A 194 -17.54 -15.25 3.74
N ALA A 195 -17.83 -15.93 2.64
CA ALA A 195 -16.81 -16.48 1.76
C ALA A 195 -16.03 -15.36 1.02
N TYR A 196 -16.74 -14.31 0.61
CA TYR A 196 -16.10 -13.15 -0.02
C TYR A 196 -15.19 -12.41 0.97
N ASP A 197 -15.62 -12.24 2.22
CA ASP A 197 -14.78 -11.70 3.29
C ASP A 197 -13.55 -12.59 3.55
N ALA A 198 -13.73 -13.91 3.49
CA ALA A 198 -12.64 -14.88 3.62
C ALA A 198 -11.58 -14.75 2.50
N VAL A 199 -11.99 -14.34 1.30
CA VAL A 199 -11.07 -14.03 0.20
C VAL A 199 -10.18 -12.84 0.57
N GLY A 200 -10.74 -11.72 1.00
CA GLY A 200 -9.97 -10.54 1.42
C GLY A 200 -9.02 -10.86 2.57
N LEU A 201 -9.50 -11.57 3.61
CA LEU A 201 -8.67 -12.01 4.72
C LEU A 201 -7.55 -12.98 4.30
N SER A 202 -7.72 -13.74 3.23
CA SER A 202 -6.65 -14.61 2.71
C SER A 202 -5.61 -13.82 1.95
N ILE A 203 -6.02 -12.86 1.12
CA ILE A 203 -5.11 -11.96 0.39
C ILE A 203 -4.29 -11.14 1.39
N ALA A 204 -4.92 -10.52 2.41
CA ALA A 204 -4.23 -9.78 3.46
C ALA A 204 -3.22 -10.65 4.22
N ALA A 205 -3.50 -11.93 4.46
CA ALA A 205 -2.54 -12.85 5.07
C ALA A 205 -1.31 -13.08 4.17
N PHE A 206 -1.49 -13.15 2.85
CA PHE A 206 -0.37 -13.22 1.90
C PHE A 206 0.42 -11.91 1.88
N GLU A 207 -0.26 -10.76 1.78
CA GLU A 207 0.37 -9.44 1.77
C GLU A 207 1.14 -9.15 3.06
N GLY A 208 0.68 -9.69 4.21
CA GLY A 208 1.39 -9.61 5.50
C GLY A 208 2.54 -10.62 5.66
N SER A 209 2.73 -11.53 4.70
CA SER A 209 3.73 -12.58 4.83
C SER A 209 5.16 -12.10 4.51
N PRO A 210 6.19 -12.85 4.97
CA PRO A 210 7.58 -12.59 4.58
C PRO A 210 7.87 -12.72 3.08
N GLN A 211 6.95 -13.29 2.28
CA GLN A 211 7.09 -13.32 0.82
C GLN A 211 6.88 -11.94 0.21
N VAL A 212 6.10 -11.09 0.85
CA VAL A 212 5.77 -9.73 0.42
C VAL A 212 6.59 -8.71 1.21
N ASN A 213 6.65 -8.83 2.54
CA ASN A 213 7.37 -7.93 3.45
C ASN A 213 8.69 -8.59 3.86
N GLN A 214 9.71 -8.47 3.01
CA GLN A 214 10.94 -9.26 3.15
C GLN A 214 11.92 -8.69 4.18
N TYR A 215 11.90 -7.37 4.44
CA TYR A 215 12.88 -6.67 5.27
C TYR A 215 14.34 -7.06 4.92
N SER A 216 14.64 -7.01 3.64
CA SER A 216 15.91 -7.48 3.06
C SER A 216 16.59 -6.41 2.20
N SER A 217 16.30 -5.14 2.48
CA SER A 217 16.95 -4.01 1.83
C SER A 217 18.36 -3.77 2.38
N LYS A 218 19.16 -2.97 1.67
CA LYS A 218 20.49 -2.55 2.18
C LYS A 218 20.38 -1.85 3.52
N PHE A 219 19.34 -1.01 3.68
CA PHE A 219 19.10 -0.28 4.92
C PHE A 219 18.74 -1.23 6.08
N ASP A 220 17.95 -2.30 5.85
CA ASP A 220 17.69 -3.32 6.88
C ASP A 220 18.98 -4.00 7.35
N PHE A 221 19.88 -4.32 6.44
CA PHE A 221 21.19 -4.89 6.81
C PHE A 221 22.11 -3.87 7.48
N PHE A 222 22.00 -2.58 7.15
CA PHE A 222 22.70 -1.51 7.84
C PHE A 222 22.24 -1.41 9.30
N LEU A 223 20.94 -1.36 9.55
CA LEU A 223 20.37 -1.37 10.92
C LEU A 223 20.84 -2.57 11.75
N GLN A 224 21.03 -3.72 11.10
CA GLN A 224 21.55 -4.94 11.74
C GLN A 224 23.08 -4.95 11.91
N GLY A 225 23.79 -3.91 11.50
CA GLY A 225 25.26 -3.86 11.49
C GLY A 225 25.93 -4.79 10.47
N LYS A 226 25.16 -5.31 9.50
CA LYS A 226 25.64 -6.26 8.48
C LYS A 226 26.01 -5.64 7.14
N ALA A 227 25.64 -4.39 6.91
CA ALA A 227 26.01 -3.58 5.74
C ALA A 227 26.50 -2.22 6.17
N LYS A 228 27.19 -1.52 5.26
CA LYS A 228 27.55 -0.10 5.41
C LYS A 228 26.88 0.70 4.30
N LEU A 229 26.42 1.88 4.61
CA LEU A 229 26.06 2.87 3.63
C LEU A 229 27.32 3.44 2.98
N THR A 230 27.23 3.92 1.77
CA THR A 230 28.28 4.75 1.15
C THR A 230 28.23 6.16 1.73
N VAL A 231 29.27 6.96 1.51
CA VAL A 231 29.28 8.37 1.94
C VAL A 231 28.07 9.15 1.42
N GLN A 232 27.69 8.90 0.16
CA GLN A 232 26.52 9.55 -0.45
C GLN A 232 25.20 9.08 0.18
N GLU A 233 25.05 7.78 0.45
CA GLU A 233 23.85 7.22 1.11
C GLU A 233 23.73 7.70 2.57
N GLU A 234 24.87 7.84 3.29
CA GLU A 234 24.90 8.41 4.65
C GLU A 234 24.50 9.88 4.65
N ALA A 235 25.02 10.66 3.71
CA ALA A 235 24.62 12.06 3.53
C ALA A 235 23.13 12.18 3.20
N GLY A 236 22.60 11.31 2.32
CA GLY A 236 21.17 11.26 2.00
C GLY A 236 20.30 10.88 3.18
N PHE A 237 20.78 9.97 4.04
CA PHE A 237 20.09 9.62 5.28
C PHE A 237 20.06 10.78 6.28
N ASP A 238 21.14 11.54 6.38
CA ASP A 238 21.17 12.75 7.19
C ASP A 238 20.21 13.83 6.66
N VAL A 239 20.19 14.05 5.34
CA VAL A 239 19.21 14.95 4.70
C VAL A 239 17.78 14.50 4.98
N PHE A 240 17.49 13.20 4.86
CA PHE A 240 16.18 12.62 5.12
C PHE A 240 15.67 12.92 6.53
N GLN A 241 16.55 12.80 7.53
CA GLN A 241 16.19 12.98 8.95
C GLN A 241 16.13 14.44 9.38
N ASN A 242 16.89 15.33 8.75
CA ASN A 242 17.12 16.70 9.19
C ASN A 242 16.60 17.72 8.17
N LYS A 243 17.47 18.24 7.30
CA LYS A 243 17.19 19.36 6.40
C LYS A 243 16.04 19.08 5.42
N GLY A 244 15.91 17.83 4.95
CA GLY A 244 14.87 17.41 4.02
C GLY A 244 13.50 17.17 4.66
N GLN A 245 13.40 17.19 5.98
CA GLN A 245 12.17 17.03 6.78
C GLN A 245 11.35 15.75 6.47
N CYS A 246 11.88 14.82 5.66
CA CYS A 246 11.15 13.63 5.20
C CYS A 246 10.68 12.73 6.36
N ALA A 247 11.50 12.65 7.43
CA ALA A 247 11.21 11.83 8.60
C ALA A 247 10.04 12.35 9.46
N LEU A 248 9.48 13.53 9.20
CA LEU A 248 8.29 14.03 9.89
C LEU A 248 7.06 13.16 9.57
N CYS A 249 6.87 12.80 8.29
CA CYS A 249 5.77 11.95 7.84
C CYS A 249 6.24 10.50 7.56
N HIS A 250 7.46 10.34 7.03
CA HIS A 250 8.05 9.03 6.73
C HIS A 250 8.91 8.53 7.91
N VAL A 251 8.25 8.33 9.04
CA VAL A 251 8.88 8.03 10.34
C VAL A 251 9.71 6.74 10.33
N LEU A 252 10.78 6.72 11.16
CA LEU A 252 11.70 5.60 11.31
C LEU A 252 11.20 4.60 12.38
N GLU A 253 9.90 4.31 12.37
CA GLU A 253 9.26 3.43 13.33
C GLU A 253 8.69 2.15 12.66
N PRO A 254 8.75 0.99 13.36
CA PRO A 254 9.60 0.72 14.53
C PRO A 254 11.09 0.75 14.14
N ALA A 255 11.95 1.15 15.07
CA ALA A 255 13.37 1.47 14.78
C ALA A 255 14.20 0.32 14.17
N ASP A 256 13.84 -0.94 14.46
CA ASP A 256 14.51 -2.12 13.92
C ASP A 256 13.99 -2.51 12.50
N ARG A 257 12.81 -2.07 12.14
CA ARG A 257 12.10 -2.38 10.87
C ARG A 257 11.21 -1.24 10.43
N PRO A 258 11.75 -0.03 10.18
CA PRO A 258 10.94 1.14 9.90
C PRO A 258 10.08 0.94 8.66
N LEU A 259 8.84 1.41 8.74
CA LEU A 259 7.88 1.37 7.65
C LEU A 259 7.99 2.61 6.75
N PHE A 260 8.63 3.66 7.23
CA PHE A 260 8.74 4.96 6.55
C PHE A 260 7.37 5.52 6.16
N THR A 261 6.44 5.50 7.11
CA THR A 261 5.11 6.11 7.05
C THR A 261 4.55 6.19 8.47
N ASP A 262 3.88 7.26 8.78
CA ASP A 262 3.06 7.45 9.98
C ASP A 262 1.59 7.05 9.74
N ASN A 263 1.25 6.71 8.49
CA ASN A 263 -0.10 6.40 8.02
C ASN A 263 -1.09 7.58 8.09
N THR A 264 -0.63 8.81 8.19
CA THR A 264 -1.44 10.03 8.10
C THR A 264 -1.78 10.39 6.65
N PHE A 265 -2.38 11.54 6.45
CA PHE A 265 -2.78 12.08 5.14
C PHE A 265 -2.34 13.52 5.00
N ASP A 266 -1.80 13.85 3.83
CA ASP A 266 -1.37 15.21 3.54
C ASP A 266 -1.65 15.62 2.09
N ASN A 267 -1.87 16.93 1.87
CA ASN A 267 -1.93 17.52 0.55
C ASN A 267 -0.60 18.17 0.19
N LEU A 268 0.20 17.47 -0.57
CA LEU A 268 1.52 17.94 -1.01
C LEU A 268 1.46 18.97 -2.13
N GLY A 269 0.28 19.40 -2.57
CA GLY A 269 0.14 20.29 -3.73
C GLY A 269 0.52 19.64 -5.06
N VAL A 270 0.38 18.30 -5.16
CA VAL A 270 0.71 17.55 -6.37
C VAL A 270 -0.09 18.05 -7.57
N PRO A 271 0.57 18.38 -8.70
CA PRO A 271 -0.13 18.79 -9.91
C PRO A 271 -0.99 17.65 -10.50
N LYS A 272 -2.02 18.04 -11.22
CA LYS A 272 -2.83 17.12 -12.02
C LYS A 272 -1.97 16.38 -13.05
N ASN A 273 -2.19 15.08 -13.23
CA ASN A 273 -1.55 14.32 -14.31
C ASN A 273 -2.42 14.38 -15.57
N PRO A 274 -2.10 15.21 -16.56
CA PRO A 274 -2.94 15.41 -17.74
C PRO A 274 -3.07 14.16 -18.63
N GLN A 275 -2.16 13.18 -18.44
CA GLN A 275 -2.17 11.92 -19.20
C GLN A 275 -3.00 10.82 -18.53
N ASN A 276 -3.67 11.11 -17.40
CA ASN A 276 -4.50 10.11 -16.72
C ASN A 276 -5.69 9.72 -17.63
N PRO A 277 -5.79 8.44 -18.05
CA PRO A 277 -6.83 8.00 -18.97
C PRO A 277 -8.25 8.07 -18.37
N PHE A 278 -8.38 8.22 -17.06
CA PHE A 278 -9.67 8.32 -16.38
C PHE A 278 -10.48 9.53 -16.84
N TYR A 279 -9.82 10.61 -17.25
CA TYR A 279 -10.51 11.80 -17.79
C TYR A 279 -11.33 11.53 -19.05
N GLY A 280 -10.90 10.58 -19.87
CA GLY A 280 -11.63 10.17 -21.08
C GLY A 280 -12.75 9.17 -20.82
N GLN A 281 -12.88 8.61 -19.63
CA GLN A 281 -13.85 7.57 -19.30
C GLN A 281 -15.17 8.15 -18.79
N THR A 282 -15.83 8.99 -19.59
CA THR A 282 -17.03 9.76 -19.20
C THR A 282 -18.21 8.90 -18.72
N GLN A 283 -18.25 7.62 -19.06
CA GLN A 283 -19.22 6.65 -18.52
C GLN A 283 -19.04 6.43 -17.01
N PHE A 284 -17.82 6.56 -16.47
CA PHE A 284 -17.47 6.34 -15.07
C PHE A 284 -17.06 7.62 -14.35
N ASN A 285 -16.72 8.63 -15.12
CA ASN A 285 -16.28 9.95 -14.68
C ASN A 285 -17.09 11.02 -15.41
N SER A 286 -18.24 11.40 -14.86
CA SER A 286 -19.12 12.39 -15.47
C SER A 286 -18.51 13.80 -15.55
N ALA A 287 -17.51 14.11 -14.72
CA ALA A 287 -16.77 15.36 -14.76
C ALA A 287 -15.72 15.40 -15.89
N GLY A 288 -15.38 14.24 -16.50
CA GLY A 288 -14.42 14.18 -17.59
C GLY A 288 -13.08 14.81 -17.23
N ALA A 289 -12.64 15.77 -18.05
CA ALA A 289 -11.40 16.50 -17.84
C ALA A 289 -11.40 17.40 -16.58
N ASP A 290 -12.58 17.78 -16.10
CA ASP A 290 -12.74 18.62 -14.90
C ASP A 290 -12.70 17.82 -13.61
N TRP A 291 -12.61 16.48 -13.68
CA TRP A 291 -12.48 15.66 -12.47
C TRP A 291 -11.22 16.04 -11.68
N VAL A 292 -11.38 16.14 -10.36
CA VAL A 292 -10.34 16.47 -9.39
C VAL A 292 -10.29 15.38 -8.32
N ASP A 293 -9.11 14.94 -7.96
CA ASP A 293 -8.91 13.98 -6.88
C ASP A 293 -8.88 14.68 -5.51
N VAL A 294 -10.04 14.71 -4.87
CA VAL A 294 -10.21 15.35 -3.56
C VAL A 294 -9.73 14.50 -2.37
N GLY A 295 -9.14 13.33 -2.62
CA GLY A 295 -8.48 12.50 -1.60
C GLY A 295 -9.38 12.10 -0.44
N LEU A 296 -8.81 12.16 0.77
CA LEU A 296 -9.47 11.81 2.03
C LEU A 296 -10.77 12.59 2.24
N GLY A 297 -10.78 13.89 1.94
CA GLY A 297 -11.97 14.72 2.10
C GLY A 297 -13.18 14.20 1.33
N GLY A 298 -12.97 13.70 0.11
CA GLY A 298 -14.02 13.08 -0.69
C GLY A 298 -14.62 11.82 -0.04
N PHE A 299 -13.80 11.01 0.60
CA PHE A 299 -14.27 9.84 1.34
C PHE A 299 -14.99 10.26 2.62
N LEU A 300 -14.40 11.13 3.42
CA LEU A 300 -14.99 11.58 4.69
C LEU A 300 -16.37 12.21 4.52
N ALA A 301 -16.59 12.94 3.43
CA ALA A 301 -17.89 13.54 3.12
C ALA A 301 -19.05 12.54 3.06
N THR A 302 -18.75 11.24 2.89
CA THR A 302 -19.72 10.14 2.84
C THR A 302 -19.85 9.37 4.15
N THR A 303 -19.18 9.81 5.22
CA THR A 303 -19.11 9.13 6.51
C THR A 303 -19.64 9.99 7.66
N GLU A 304 -19.61 9.48 8.87
CA GLU A 304 -19.89 10.24 10.10
C GLU A 304 -18.93 11.42 10.32
N TYR A 305 -17.77 11.43 9.64
CA TYR A 305 -16.78 12.50 9.68
C TYR A 305 -16.98 13.59 8.63
N ALA A 306 -18.17 13.69 8.03
CA ALA A 306 -18.46 14.67 6.95
C ALA A 306 -18.16 16.12 7.35
N ALA A 307 -18.28 16.46 8.63
CA ALA A 307 -17.94 17.80 9.14
C ALA A 307 -16.44 18.13 9.03
N LEU A 308 -15.56 17.12 9.02
CA LEU A 308 -14.10 17.24 8.87
C LEU A 308 -13.63 17.11 7.40
N ALA A 309 -14.54 16.86 6.46
CA ALA A 309 -14.19 16.66 5.05
C ALA A 309 -13.53 17.90 4.41
N PRO A 310 -13.97 19.15 4.64
CA PRO A 310 -13.37 20.33 4.01
C PRO A 310 -11.89 20.52 4.32
N GLU A 311 -11.47 20.32 5.57
CA GLU A 311 -10.07 20.45 6.02
C GLU A 311 -9.18 19.25 5.64
N ASN A 312 -9.78 18.22 5.06
CA ASN A 312 -9.09 17.03 4.54
C ASN A 312 -9.18 16.89 3.01
N THR A 313 -9.74 17.90 2.32
CA THR A 313 -9.83 17.94 0.86
C THR A 313 -8.43 18.05 0.26
N GLY A 314 -8.13 17.18 -0.72
CA GLY A 314 -6.83 17.10 -1.38
C GLY A 314 -5.80 16.22 -0.68
N LYS A 315 -6.02 15.85 0.59
CA LYS A 315 -5.07 15.03 1.34
C LYS A 315 -5.06 13.58 0.85
N GLN A 316 -3.85 13.06 0.63
CA GLN A 316 -3.58 11.69 0.21
C GLN A 316 -2.76 10.98 1.29
N ARG A 317 -2.96 9.66 1.43
CA ARG A 317 -2.27 8.88 2.45
C ARG A 317 -0.75 8.92 2.26
N VAL A 318 0.00 9.12 3.34
CA VAL A 318 1.47 9.00 3.37
C VAL A 318 1.84 7.53 3.10
N PRO A 319 2.47 7.22 1.95
CA PRO A 319 2.81 5.84 1.61
C PRO A 319 4.10 5.40 2.30
N THR A 320 4.27 4.09 2.48
CA THR A 320 5.59 3.54 2.82
C THR A 320 6.61 3.87 1.72
N LEU A 321 7.85 4.18 2.12
CA LEU A 321 8.98 4.33 1.17
C LEU A 321 9.73 3.02 0.95
N ARG A 322 9.32 1.92 1.58
CA ARG A 322 9.91 0.62 1.29
C ARG A 322 9.67 0.24 -0.17
N ASN A 323 10.71 -0.24 -0.83
CA ASN A 323 10.69 -0.55 -2.26
C ASN A 323 10.42 0.66 -3.17
N VAL A 324 10.57 1.89 -2.67
CA VAL A 324 10.25 3.12 -3.41
C VAL A 324 11.01 3.19 -4.74
N ASP A 325 12.26 2.73 -4.79
CA ASP A 325 13.08 2.66 -6.01
C ASP A 325 13.27 1.24 -6.59
N LYS A 326 12.50 0.24 -6.09
CA LYS A 326 12.65 -1.12 -6.62
C LYS A 326 12.23 -1.19 -8.08
N ARG A 327 13.15 -1.60 -8.96
CA ARG A 327 12.97 -1.69 -10.41
C ARG A 327 13.47 -3.03 -10.93
N PRO A 328 12.83 -3.62 -11.97
CA PRO A 328 13.27 -4.91 -12.54
C PRO A 328 14.52 -4.78 -13.41
N TYR A 329 14.78 -3.58 -13.97
CA TYR A 329 15.95 -3.29 -14.82
C TYR A 329 16.26 -1.78 -14.79
N PRO A 330 17.50 -1.38 -15.11
CA PRO A 330 17.86 0.01 -15.33
C PRO A 330 17.05 0.62 -16.47
N GLY A 331 16.55 1.83 -16.30
CA GLY A 331 15.71 2.51 -17.29
C GLY A 331 14.21 2.19 -17.19
N PHE A 332 13.80 1.31 -16.25
CA PHE A 332 12.37 1.16 -15.94
C PHE A 332 11.83 2.47 -15.37
N VAL A 333 10.79 3.00 -15.99
CA VAL A 333 10.09 4.18 -15.47
C VAL A 333 9.17 3.75 -14.33
N LYS A 334 9.40 4.32 -13.14
CA LYS A 334 8.54 4.17 -11.98
C LYS A 334 7.88 5.52 -11.71
N ALA A 335 6.55 5.52 -11.62
CA ALA A 335 5.79 6.73 -11.37
C ALA A 335 5.58 6.95 -9.87
N TYR A 336 5.48 8.21 -9.44
CA TYR A 336 5.36 8.62 -8.05
C TYR A 336 4.16 9.53 -7.85
N SER A 337 3.73 9.71 -6.60
CA SER A 337 2.47 10.31 -6.15
C SER A 337 1.23 9.44 -6.45
N HIS A 338 0.06 9.87 -5.95
CA HIS A 338 -1.22 9.16 -6.13
C HIS A 338 -1.68 9.10 -7.59
N ASN A 339 -1.37 10.13 -8.37
CA ASN A 339 -1.75 10.24 -9.78
C ASN A 339 -0.58 9.93 -10.75
N GLY A 340 0.62 9.63 -10.22
CA GLY A 340 1.78 9.25 -11.01
C GLY A 340 2.34 10.34 -11.92
N VAL A 341 2.16 11.61 -11.60
CA VAL A 341 2.66 12.73 -12.42
C VAL A 341 4.19 12.75 -12.48
N PHE A 342 4.88 12.40 -11.40
CA PHE A 342 6.34 12.34 -11.35
C PHE A 342 6.87 11.01 -11.90
N LYS A 343 7.90 11.06 -12.74
CA LYS A 343 8.44 9.91 -13.48
C LYS A 343 9.80 9.44 -12.98
N SER A 344 10.36 10.09 -11.97
CA SER A 344 11.59 9.68 -11.30
C SER A 344 11.59 10.10 -9.84
N LEU A 345 12.41 9.42 -9.00
CA LEU A 345 12.64 9.84 -7.61
C LEU A 345 13.26 11.23 -7.54
N LYS A 346 14.20 11.54 -8.43
CA LYS A 346 14.79 12.87 -8.47
C LYS A 346 13.75 13.96 -8.70
N GLN A 347 12.79 13.72 -9.61
CA GLN A 347 11.74 14.68 -9.92
C GLN A 347 10.83 14.96 -8.72
N ILE A 348 10.39 13.92 -7.98
CA ILE A 348 9.54 14.14 -6.81
C ILE A 348 10.34 14.76 -5.65
N VAL A 349 11.60 14.39 -5.44
CA VAL A 349 12.49 15.01 -4.45
C VAL A 349 12.68 16.50 -4.77
N HIS A 350 12.93 16.82 -6.03
CA HIS A 350 13.06 18.20 -6.49
C HIS A 350 11.76 19.00 -6.32
N PHE A 351 10.61 18.37 -6.53
CA PHE A 351 9.31 18.98 -6.23
C PHE A 351 9.16 19.33 -4.76
N TYR A 352 9.52 18.43 -3.84
CA TYR A 352 9.52 18.71 -2.40
C TYR A 352 10.46 19.86 -2.04
N ASN A 353 11.60 19.95 -2.72
CA ASN A 353 12.59 21.00 -2.48
C ASN A 353 12.17 22.38 -3.01
N THR A 354 11.47 22.44 -4.16
CA THR A 354 11.37 23.68 -4.93
C THR A 354 9.96 24.09 -5.33
N ARG A 355 8.90 23.37 -4.91
CA ARG A 355 7.51 23.64 -5.30
C ARG A 355 7.12 25.12 -5.12
N ASP A 356 7.50 25.70 -4.00
CA ASP A 356 7.13 27.06 -3.61
C ASP A 356 8.19 28.09 -4.00
N MET A 357 9.37 27.63 -4.45
CA MET A 357 10.47 28.48 -4.91
C MET A 357 10.41 28.79 -6.40
N LEU A 358 9.97 27.80 -7.20
CA LEU A 358 9.74 28.00 -8.63
C LEU A 358 8.32 28.56 -8.86
N GLY A 359 8.19 29.40 -9.85
CA GLY A 359 6.88 29.99 -10.20
C GLY A 359 5.87 28.95 -10.67
N THR A 360 4.59 29.33 -10.75
CA THR A 360 3.57 28.48 -11.37
C THR A 360 3.69 28.52 -12.88
N CYS A 361 3.71 27.35 -13.51
CA CYS A 361 3.78 27.22 -14.96
C CYS A 361 2.56 27.86 -15.63
N ALA A 362 2.75 28.48 -16.81
CA ALA A 362 1.65 28.81 -17.70
C ALA A 362 0.88 27.56 -18.14
N ALA A 363 -0.37 27.73 -18.57
CA ALA A 363 -1.26 26.59 -18.88
C ALA A 363 -0.74 25.67 -20.01
N ASP A 364 0.18 26.17 -20.84
CA ASP A 364 0.81 25.49 -21.98
C ASP A 364 2.28 25.10 -21.74
N PHE A 365 2.68 24.93 -20.51
CA PHE A 365 4.06 24.77 -19.99
C PHE A 365 4.88 23.60 -20.55
N ALA A 366 4.48 22.97 -21.62
CA ALA A 366 5.09 21.74 -22.13
C ALA A 366 6.64 21.79 -22.15
N GLY A 367 7.28 21.06 -21.23
CA GLY A 367 8.72 20.85 -21.16
C GLY A 367 9.47 21.60 -20.05
N GLU A 368 8.81 22.44 -19.24
CA GLU A 368 9.48 23.27 -18.22
C GLU A 368 9.22 22.80 -16.77
N MET A 369 8.39 21.74 -16.58
CA MET A 369 8.03 21.26 -15.27
C MET A 369 9.23 20.75 -14.46
N GLY A 370 9.52 21.43 -13.35
CA GLY A 370 10.64 21.15 -12.46
C GLY A 370 11.96 21.85 -12.85
N GLU A 371 11.99 22.61 -13.96
CA GLU A 371 13.17 23.41 -14.33
C GLU A 371 12.98 24.89 -13.94
N THR A 372 11.88 25.48 -14.40
CA THR A 372 11.60 26.90 -14.18
C THR A 372 10.28 27.16 -13.46
N CYS A 373 9.41 26.15 -13.40
CA CYS A 373 8.09 26.26 -12.80
C CYS A 373 7.52 24.89 -12.40
N TRP A 374 6.50 24.90 -11.55
CA TRP A 374 5.64 23.75 -11.28
C TRP A 374 4.19 24.08 -11.70
N PRO A 375 3.44 23.13 -12.27
CA PRO A 375 2.01 23.32 -12.50
C PRO A 375 1.27 23.57 -11.20
N ALA A 376 0.14 24.29 -11.28
CA ALA A 376 -0.70 24.50 -10.10
C ALA A 376 -1.09 23.17 -9.44
N PRO A 377 -1.26 23.14 -8.11
CA PRO A 377 -1.81 22.00 -7.40
C PRO A 377 -3.15 21.55 -8.00
N GLU A 378 -3.40 20.24 -8.09
CA GLU A 378 -4.71 19.72 -8.49
C GLU A 378 -5.81 20.17 -7.51
N VAL A 379 -5.50 20.21 -6.22
CA VAL A 379 -6.34 20.75 -5.14
C VAL A 379 -5.52 21.81 -4.41
N ALA A 380 -5.94 23.07 -4.49
CA ALA A 380 -5.22 24.18 -3.88
C ALA A 380 -5.53 24.37 -2.39
N GLU A 381 -6.66 23.82 -1.92
CA GLU A 381 -7.05 23.85 -0.52
C GLU A 381 -6.17 22.91 0.32
N ASN A 382 -5.83 23.32 1.53
CA ASN A 382 -5.09 22.52 2.51
C ASN A 382 -3.70 22.04 2.04
N VAL A 383 -3.06 22.72 1.11
CA VAL A 383 -1.70 22.40 0.69
C VAL A 383 -0.73 22.64 1.85
N ASN A 384 0.08 21.62 2.17
CA ASN A 384 1.14 21.73 3.17
C ASN A 384 2.28 22.61 2.63
N THR A 385 2.46 23.77 3.22
CA THR A 385 3.52 24.74 2.90
C THR A 385 4.56 24.87 4.00
N ASP A 386 4.40 24.16 5.11
CA ASP A 386 5.26 24.29 6.29
C ASP A 386 6.42 23.28 6.29
N GLU A 387 6.22 22.11 5.69
CA GLU A 387 7.16 20.99 5.77
C GLU A 387 7.84 20.65 4.45
N LEU A 388 7.40 21.23 3.33
CA LEU A 388 7.97 21.03 2.01
C LEU A 388 7.68 22.21 1.08
N GLY A 389 8.37 22.25 -0.07
CA GLY A 389 8.17 23.28 -1.10
C GLY A 389 9.32 24.30 -1.15
N ASP A 390 10.03 24.51 -0.03
CA ASP A 390 11.24 25.32 0.09
C ASP A 390 12.18 24.71 1.14
N LEU A 391 12.86 23.63 0.77
CA LEU A 391 13.77 22.93 1.69
C LEU A 391 15.21 23.46 1.62
N GLY A 392 15.54 24.23 0.58
CA GLY A 392 16.86 24.79 0.35
C GLY A 392 17.95 23.73 0.13
N LEU A 393 17.59 22.53 -0.38
CA LEU A 393 18.56 21.47 -0.70
C LEU A 393 19.38 21.86 -1.93
N SER A 394 20.70 21.57 -1.89
CA SER A 394 21.53 21.62 -3.10
C SER A 394 21.23 20.40 -4.01
N GLU A 395 21.72 20.45 -5.25
CA GLU A 395 21.58 19.33 -6.20
C GLU A 395 22.26 18.06 -5.65
N GLU A 396 23.42 18.20 -5.00
CA GLU A 396 24.15 17.09 -4.38
C GLU A 396 23.39 16.51 -3.18
N GLU A 397 22.68 17.33 -2.40
CA GLU A 397 21.82 16.86 -1.30
C GLU A 397 20.59 16.11 -1.81
N GLU A 398 19.96 16.58 -2.90
CA GLU A 398 18.88 15.84 -3.56
C GLU A 398 19.37 14.49 -4.12
N ASP A 399 20.55 14.47 -4.76
CA ASP A 399 21.15 13.24 -5.29
C ASP A 399 21.51 12.25 -4.17
N ALA A 400 22.01 12.76 -3.05
CA ALA A 400 22.30 11.96 -1.87
C ALA A 400 21.00 11.36 -1.28
N LEU A 401 19.94 12.15 -1.20
CA LEU A 401 18.63 11.68 -0.75
C LEU A 401 18.08 10.59 -1.66
N VAL A 402 18.17 10.73 -2.98
CA VAL A 402 17.79 9.69 -3.95
C VAL A 402 18.62 8.43 -3.75
N ALA A 403 19.93 8.55 -3.51
CA ALA A 403 20.80 7.41 -3.23
C ALA A 403 20.40 6.68 -1.95
N PHE A 404 20.05 7.41 -0.89
CA PHE A 404 19.51 6.82 0.34
C PHE A 404 18.20 6.06 0.09
N LEU A 405 17.23 6.67 -0.60
CA LEU A 405 15.94 6.06 -0.94
C LEU A 405 16.12 4.76 -1.74
N GLY A 406 17.13 4.66 -2.58
CA GLY A 406 17.53 3.45 -3.30
C GLY A 406 17.91 2.29 -2.36
N THR A 407 18.43 2.60 -1.15
CA THR A 407 18.80 1.58 -0.15
C THR A 407 17.59 0.86 0.47
N LEU A 408 16.36 1.34 0.28
CA LEU A 408 15.13 0.81 0.85
C LEU A 408 14.50 -0.33 0.03
N SER A 409 15.16 -0.77 -1.04
CA SER A 409 14.68 -1.82 -1.94
C SER A 409 15.04 -3.23 -1.43
N ASP A 410 14.03 -4.09 -1.29
CA ASP A 410 14.19 -5.49 -0.87
C ASP A 410 14.98 -6.33 -1.88
N GLY A 411 15.63 -7.39 -1.35
CA GLY A 411 16.40 -8.33 -2.16
C GLY A 411 17.84 -7.88 -2.38
N TRP A 412 18.36 -6.96 -1.56
CA TRP A 412 19.75 -6.55 -1.62
C TRP A 412 20.70 -7.71 -1.34
N LYS A 413 21.74 -7.82 -2.16
CA LYS A 413 22.80 -8.82 -2.00
C LYS A 413 24.13 -8.13 -1.78
N ARG A 414 24.84 -8.56 -0.74
CA ARG A 414 26.23 -8.14 -0.53
C ARG A 414 27.06 -8.53 -1.76
N ARG A 415 27.61 -7.54 -2.44
CA ARG A 415 28.57 -7.75 -3.54
C ARG A 415 29.95 -8.04 -2.99
#